data_30f9ea57405a044bbc299dc88db06955
#
_entry.id   30f9ea57405a044bbc299dc88db06955
#
_cell.length_a   1.000
_cell.length_b   1.000
_cell.length_c   1.000
_cell.angle_alpha   90.00
_cell.angle_beta   90.00
_cell.angle_gamma   90.00
#
_symmetry.space_group_name_H-M   'P 1'
#
loop_
_entity.id
_entity.type
_entity.pdbx_description
1 polymer ?
#
loop_
_entity_poly.entity_id
_entity_poly.type
_entity_poly.pdbx_seq_one_letter_code
_entity_poly.pdbx_strand_id
1 'polypeptide(L)'
;MKWKEKFRGRWVRRMAAAVMAAAALPGLISFAGSTPTAGAFSRPGLPVEYLDVFSAAMNRNIRVQFQGGGPHAVYLLDGLRAQDDYNGWDINTPAFEWYYQSGLSTIMPVGGQSSFYSDWYQPSRGNGQNYTYKWETFLTQELPAWLEANRGVSRTGNAVVGLSMAGSASLTYAIYHPQQFIYAASLSGFLNPSEGWWPMLIGLAMNDAGGYNAESMWGPSSDPAWKRNDPMVNINQLVANNTRVWIYCGTGTPSELDAGTAGQNLMAAQFLEGFTLRTNISFRDKYIAAGGTNGVFNFPPQGTHSWGYWGQQLQQMKPDIQRVLGAQASA
;
A
#
# COMPACT_ATOMS: atom_id res chain seq x y z
N MET A 1 -39.49 12.03 10.13
CA MET A 1 -38.33 11.19 10.55
C MET A 1 -38.08 10.00 9.63
N LYS A 2 -39.10 9.31 9.08
CA LYS A 2 -38.90 8.11 8.19
C LYS A 2 -38.26 8.35 6.81
N TRP A 3 -38.18 9.56 6.31
CA TRP A 3 -37.58 9.87 4.98
C TRP A 3 -36.07 9.92 5.01
N LYS A 4 -35.45 10.37 6.10
CA LYS A 4 -33.99 10.43 6.25
C LYS A 4 -33.34 9.04 6.39
N GLU A 5 -34.04 8.08 6.97
CA GLU A 5 -33.51 6.71 7.11
C GLU A 5 -33.54 5.93 5.78
N LYS A 6 -34.55 6.14 4.92
CA LYS A 6 -34.61 5.51 3.59
C LYS A 6 -33.51 5.98 2.64
N PHE A 7 -33.09 7.24 2.73
CA PHE A 7 -31.97 7.79 1.94
C PHE A 7 -30.62 7.27 2.43
N ARG A 8 -30.40 7.20 3.75
CA ARG A 8 -29.19 6.63 4.33
C ARG A 8 -28.98 5.16 3.93
N GLY A 9 -30.02 4.34 4.01
CA GLY A 9 -29.94 2.93 3.66
C GLY A 9 -29.62 2.65 2.19
N ARG A 10 -30.07 3.49 1.27
CA ARG A 10 -29.75 3.36 -0.18
C ARG A 10 -28.33 3.78 -0.52
N TRP A 11 -27.80 4.80 0.15
CA TRP A 11 -26.41 5.23 0.00
C TRP A 11 -25.43 4.20 0.57
N VAL A 12 -25.70 3.67 1.75
CA VAL A 12 -24.88 2.63 2.39
C VAL A 12 -24.85 1.36 1.54
N ARG A 13 -25.99 0.92 0.99
CA ARG A 13 -26.05 -0.24 0.08
C ARG A 13 -25.31 0.01 -1.23
N ARG A 14 -25.34 1.22 -1.78
CA ARG A 14 -24.60 1.58 -2.98
C ARG A 14 -23.10 1.68 -2.71
N MET A 15 -22.70 2.20 -1.55
CA MET A 15 -21.29 2.23 -1.13
C MET A 15 -20.74 0.83 -0.83
N ALA A 16 -21.49 0.01 -0.11
CA ALA A 16 -21.13 -1.39 0.14
C ALA A 16 -21.00 -2.19 -1.16
N ALA A 17 -21.94 -2.03 -2.09
CA ALA A 17 -21.87 -2.68 -3.41
C ALA A 17 -20.68 -2.20 -4.25
N ALA A 18 -20.27 -0.95 -4.12
CA ALA A 18 -19.16 -0.40 -4.89
C ALA A 18 -17.78 -0.76 -4.28
N VAL A 19 -17.70 -0.83 -2.95
CA VAL A 19 -16.49 -1.36 -2.28
C VAL A 19 -16.37 -2.86 -2.52
N MET A 20 -17.47 -3.60 -2.52
CA MET A 20 -17.48 -5.02 -2.91
C MET A 20 -17.13 -5.20 -4.39
N ALA A 21 -17.62 -4.35 -5.28
CA ALA A 21 -17.25 -4.40 -6.69
C ALA A 21 -15.78 -4.04 -6.91
N ALA A 22 -15.23 -3.08 -6.17
CA ALA A 22 -13.82 -2.73 -6.21
C ALA A 22 -12.93 -3.79 -5.55
N ALA A 23 -13.43 -4.46 -4.51
CA ALA A 23 -12.77 -5.60 -3.90
C ALA A 23 -12.89 -6.87 -4.76
N ALA A 24 -14.00 -7.02 -5.48
CA ALA A 24 -14.23 -8.10 -6.46
C ALA A 24 -13.49 -7.91 -7.78
N LEU A 25 -12.68 -6.85 -7.94
CA LEU A 25 -11.73 -6.83 -9.04
C LEU A 25 -10.74 -7.97 -8.81
N PRO A 26 -10.83 -9.12 -9.50
CA PRO A 26 -9.73 -10.05 -9.59
C PRO A 26 -8.58 -9.18 -10.06
N GLY A 27 -7.53 -9.10 -9.25
CA GLY A 27 -6.49 -8.10 -9.38
C GLY A 27 -6.36 -7.72 -10.83
N LEU A 28 -6.38 -6.49 -11.24
CA LEU A 28 -6.44 -5.99 -12.61
C LEU A 28 -5.53 -6.75 -13.58
N ILE A 29 -5.62 -8.05 -13.55
CA ILE A 29 -4.79 -9.07 -14.11
C ILE A 29 -5.69 -10.09 -14.72
N SER A 30 -6.27 -9.71 -15.77
CA SER A 30 -6.53 -10.70 -16.81
C SER A 30 -6.62 -9.91 -18.07
N PHE A 31 -5.48 -9.62 -18.62
CA PHE A 31 -5.40 -9.52 -20.06
C PHE A 31 -5.94 -10.85 -20.60
N ALA A 32 -7.08 -10.77 -21.25
CA ALA A 32 -7.76 -11.91 -21.84
C ALA A 32 -6.81 -12.70 -22.74
N GLY A 33 -6.73 -14.00 -22.53
CA GLY A 33 -6.23 -14.92 -23.51
C GLY A 33 -4.87 -15.51 -23.26
N SER A 34 -4.78 -16.32 -22.29
CA SER A 34 -3.88 -17.42 -21.92
C SER A 34 -3.77 -17.43 -20.41
N THR A 35 -3.76 -18.59 -19.77
CA THR A 35 -3.34 -18.69 -18.38
C THR A 35 -1.93 -18.13 -18.28
N PRO A 36 -1.71 -16.87 -17.81
CA PRO A 36 -0.38 -16.47 -17.55
C PRO A 36 -0.01 -17.13 -16.23
N THR A 37 0.99 -17.96 -16.22
CA THR A 37 1.94 -17.90 -15.12
C THR A 37 2.18 -16.41 -14.91
N ALA A 38 1.81 -15.87 -13.75
CA ALA A 38 2.04 -14.48 -13.42
C ALA A 38 3.54 -14.23 -13.65
N GLY A 39 3.88 -13.67 -14.80
CA GLY A 39 5.25 -13.40 -15.15
C GLY A 39 5.61 -12.08 -14.48
N ALA A 40 6.56 -12.15 -13.55
CA ALA A 40 7.20 -10.94 -13.05
C ALA A 40 7.76 -10.14 -14.23
N PHE A 41 7.68 -8.81 -14.17
CA PHE A 41 8.27 -7.92 -15.17
C PHE A 41 9.80 -7.88 -15.09
N SER A 42 10.41 -8.52 -14.08
CA SER A 42 11.85 -8.61 -13.93
C SER A 42 12.48 -9.21 -15.19
N ARG A 43 13.23 -8.41 -15.92
CA ARG A 43 13.85 -8.85 -17.17
C ARG A 43 15.01 -9.80 -16.89
N PRO A 44 15.25 -10.79 -17.79
CA PRO A 44 16.52 -11.52 -17.79
C PRO A 44 17.70 -10.54 -17.78
N GLY A 45 18.61 -10.71 -16.81
CA GLY A 45 19.79 -9.82 -16.66
C GLY A 45 19.68 -8.74 -15.62
N LEU A 46 18.49 -8.46 -15.04
CA LEU A 46 18.39 -7.65 -13.84
C LEU A 46 18.82 -8.47 -12.60
N PRO A 47 19.60 -7.88 -11.68
CA PRO A 47 20.12 -8.59 -10.51
C PRO A 47 19.03 -8.67 -9.41
N VAL A 48 17.89 -9.27 -9.74
CA VAL A 48 16.78 -9.49 -8.79
C VAL A 48 16.96 -10.81 -8.09
N GLU A 49 17.03 -10.77 -6.77
CA GLU A 49 17.12 -11.94 -5.90
C GLU A 49 15.73 -12.26 -5.31
N TYR A 50 15.46 -13.55 -5.11
CA TYR A 50 14.27 -14.06 -4.43
C TYR A 50 14.72 -14.62 -3.08
N LEU A 51 14.59 -13.81 -2.04
CA LEU A 51 15.03 -14.14 -0.69
C LEU A 51 13.89 -14.81 0.08
N ASP A 52 14.21 -15.86 0.83
CA ASP A 52 13.31 -16.46 1.81
C ASP A 52 13.83 -16.10 3.21
N VAL A 53 13.22 -15.09 3.82
CA VAL A 53 13.61 -14.57 5.14
C VAL A 53 12.71 -15.14 6.21
N PHE A 54 13.28 -15.83 7.19
CA PHE A 54 12.51 -16.40 8.28
C PHE A 54 11.97 -15.31 9.21
N SER A 55 10.65 -15.28 9.39
CA SER A 55 9.98 -14.47 10.40
C SER A 55 9.70 -15.29 11.62
N ALA A 56 10.36 -14.99 12.72
CA ALA A 56 10.09 -15.64 14.01
C ALA A 56 8.68 -15.24 14.51
N ALA A 57 8.26 -14.00 14.29
CA ALA A 57 6.95 -13.52 14.69
C ALA A 57 5.79 -14.24 13.99
N MET A 58 5.97 -14.62 12.72
CA MET A 58 4.99 -15.38 11.92
C MET A 58 5.30 -16.89 11.86
N ASN A 59 6.43 -17.31 12.39
CA ASN A 59 6.94 -18.70 12.39
C ASN A 59 6.93 -19.32 10.97
N ARG A 60 7.43 -18.57 9.99
CA ARG A 60 7.51 -19.01 8.59
C ARG A 60 8.50 -18.18 7.79
N ASN A 61 8.93 -18.70 6.66
CA ASN A 61 9.67 -17.91 5.68
C ASN A 61 8.73 -16.96 4.94
N ILE A 62 9.18 -15.73 4.79
CA ILE A 62 8.53 -14.70 3.96
C ILE A 62 9.43 -14.46 2.76
N ARG A 63 8.86 -14.60 1.57
CA ARG A 63 9.56 -14.26 0.34
C ARG A 63 9.70 -12.76 0.21
N VAL A 64 10.88 -12.32 -0.21
CA VAL A 64 11.17 -10.91 -0.51
C VAL A 64 11.90 -10.86 -1.85
N GLN A 65 11.33 -10.13 -2.80
CA GLN A 65 12.03 -9.80 -4.04
C GLN A 65 12.95 -8.61 -3.75
N PHE A 66 14.22 -8.75 -4.08
CA PHE A 66 15.26 -7.78 -3.72
C PHE A 66 16.14 -7.46 -4.92
N GLN A 67 16.40 -6.17 -5.12
CA GLN A 67 17.43 -5.68 -6.03
C GLN A 67 18.35 -4.74 -5.29
N GLY A 68 19.64 -5.09 -5.21
CA GLY A 68 20.64 -4.23 -4.60
C GLY A 68 20.95 -3.01 -5.48
N GLY A 69 21.22 -1.88 -4.85
CA GLY A 69 21.53 -0.63 -5.55
C GLY A 69 22.20 0.42 -4.67
N GLY A 70 22.20 0.22 -3.35
CA GLY A 70 22.81 1.13 -2.39
C GLY A 70 22.46 0.78 -0.96
N PRO A 71 23.00 1.52 0.03
CA PRO A 71 22.74 1.25 1.45
C PRO A 71 21.33 1.65 1.90
N HIS A 72 20.66 2.52 1.17
CA HIS A 72 19.28 2.92 1.43
C HIS A 72 18.35 2.27 0.45
N ALA A 73 17.13 1.98 0.89
CA ALA A 73 16.18 1.20 0.13
C ALA A 73 14.81 1.88 -0.01
N VAL A 74 14.09 1.47 -1.05
CA VAL A 74 12.66 1.70 -1.23
C VAL A 74 11.91 0.40 -0.98
N TYR A 75 11.04 0.38 0.02
CA TYR A 75 10.12 -0.72 0.31
C TYR A 75 8.83 -0.48 -0.45
N LEU A 76 8.48 -1.38 -1.37
CA LEU A 76 7.27 -1.30 -2.19
C LEU A 76 6.22 -2.28 -1.66
N LEU A 77 5.19 -1.74 -1.04
CA LEU A 77 4.12 -2.51 -0.41
C LEU A 77 2.92 -2.64 -1.36
N ASP A 78 2.32 -3.82 -1.37
CA ASP A 78 1.26 -4.22 -2.28
C ASP A 78 -0.15 -3.79 -1.80
N GLY A 79 -1.15 -3.99 -2.64
CA GLY A 79 -2.56 -3.73 -2.34
C GLY A 79 -3.27 -4.88 -1.60
N LEU A 80 -4.59 -4.75 -1.48
CA LEU A 80 -5.44 -5.68 -0.73
C LEU A 80 -5.35 -7.13 -1.22
N ARG A 81 -5.12 -7.33 -2.53
CA ARG A 81 -5.08 -8.64 -3.21
C ARG A 81 -3.66 -9.13 -3.47
N ALA A 82 -2.71 -8.76 -2.61
CA ALA A 82 -1.34 -9.25 -2.68
C ALA A 82 -1.29 -10.77 -2.84
N GLN A 83 -0.46 -11.23 -3.77
CA GLN A 83 -0.32 -12.65 -4.09
C GLN A 83 0.85 -13.27 -3.31
N ASP A 84 0.91 -14.60 -3.27
CA ASP A 84 1.94 -15.33 -2.52
C ASP A 84 3.13 -15.77 -3.38
N ASP A 85 3.12 -15.45 -4.69
CA ASP A 85 4.17 -15.79 -5.64
C ASP A 85 5.09 -14.60 -5.96
N TYR A 86 4.51 -13.47 -6.34
CA TYR A 86 5.20 -12.22 -6.67
C TYR A 86 4.49 -11.01 -6.06
N ASN A 87 5.25 -9.96 -5.80
CA ASN A 87 4.67 -8.68 -5.40
C ASN A 87 3.97 -7.99 -6.57
N GLY A 88 2.84 -7.35 -6.32
CA GLY A 88 2.04 -6.68 -7.34
C GLY A 88 2.81 -5.61 -8.13
N TRP A 89 3.79 -4.96 -7.53
CA TRP A 89 4.65 -4.02 -8.22
C TRP A 89 5.49 -4.68 -9.32
N ASP A 90 5.97 -5.90 -9.09
CA ASP A 90 6.72 -6.66 -10.11
C ASP A 90 5.78 -7.34 -11.12
N ILE A 91 4.55 -7.68 -10.72
CA ILE A 91 3.56 -8.26 -11.64
C ILE A 91 3.04 -7.22 -12.65
N ASN A 92 2.78 -6.00 -12.19
CA ASN A 92 2.04 -5.01 -12.97
C ASN A 92 2.90 -3.86 -13.51
N THR A 93 4.16 -3.77 -13.08
CA THR A 93 5.05 -2.67 -13.48
C THR A 93 6.49 -3.15 -13.63
N PRO A 94 7.30 -2.50 -14.47
CA PRO A 94 8.75 -2.75 -14.51
C PRO A 94 9.50 -1.96 -13.42
N ALA A 95 9.02 -2.01 -12.16
CA ALA A 95 9.59 -1.21 -11.06
C ALA A 95 11.06 -1.52 -10.80
N PHE A 96 11.48 -2.79 -10.89
CA PHE A 96 12.90 -3.14 -10.76
C PHE A 96 13.76 -2.52 -11.87
N GLU A 97 13.26 -2.43 -13.09
CA GLU A 97 13.94 -1.76 -14.18
C GLU A 97 14.06 -0.26 -13.94
N TRP A 98 12.98 0.38 -13.48
CA TRP A 98 12.98 1.81 -13.19
C TRP A 98 13.96 2.21 -12.09
N TYR A 99 14.18 1.31 -11.11
CA TYR A 99 15.07 1.55 -9.98
C TYR A 99 16.47 0.91 -10.15
N TYR A 100 16.71 0.18 -11.24
CA TYR A 100 18.03 -0.36 -11.54
C TYR A 100 19.05 0.78 -11.68
N GLN A 101 20.20 0.63 -11.04
CA GLN A 101 21.29 1.64 -11.01
C GLN A 101 20.86 3.01 -10.45
N SER A 102 19.81 3.08 -9.70
CA SER A 102 19.35 4.33 -9.08
C SER A 102 20.13 4.77 -7.85
N GLY A 103 21.05 3.94 -7.36
CA GLY A 103 21.70 4.13 -6.06
C GLY A 103 20.84 3.72 -4.86
N LEU A 104 19.67 3.15 -5.13
CA LEU A 104 18.72 2.66 -4.13
C LEU A 104 18.52 1.15 -4.26
N SER A 105 18.52 0.44 -3.16
CA SER A 105 18.02 -0.92 -3.13
C SER A 105 16.49 -0.93 -3.22
N THR A 106 15.92 -1.94 -3.88
CA THR A 106 14.47 -2.10 -4.02
C THR A 106 14.02 -3.37 -3.32
N ILE A 107 13.04 -3.25 -2.44
CA ILE A 107 12.54 -4.33 -1.58
C ILE A 107 11.05 -4.48 -1.81
N MET A 108 10.64 -5.65 -2.25
CA MET A 108 9.25 -6.01 -2.49
C MET A 108 8.88 -7.26 -1.69
N PRO A 109 8.30 -7.12 -0.47
CA PRO A 109 7.81 -8.28 0.27
C PRO A 109 6.64 -8.93 -0.47
N VAL A 110 6.59 -10.26 -0.47
CA VAL A 110 5.59 -11.06 -1.18
C VAL A 110 4.58 -11.63 -0.20
N GLY A 111 3.30 -11.60 -0.56
CA GLY A 111 2.20 -12.03 0.29
C GLY A 111 1.57 -10.90 1.10
N GLY A 112 0.86 -11.27 2.16
CA GLY A 112 0.20 -10.28 3.01
C GLY A 112 -1.15 -9.81 2.47
N GLN A 113 -1.88 -10.66 1.77
CA GLN A 113 -3.24 -10.35 1.31
C GLN A 113 -4.10 -9.89 2.48
N SER A 114 -4.81 -8.79 2.31
CA SER A 114 -5.67 -8.16 3.34
C SER A 114 -4.98 -7.82 4.67
N SER A 115 -3.64 -7.81 4.71
CA SER A 115 -2.89 -7.68 5.96
C SER A 115 -2.88 -6.27 6.54
N PHE A 116 -3.11 -5.23 5.73
CA PHE A 116 -2.81 -3.83 6.06
C PHE A 116 -1.37 -3.65 6.59
N TYR A 117 -0.51 -4.64 6.29
CA TYR A 117 0.89 -4.71 6.76
C TYR A 117 1.05 -4.43 8.24
N SER A 118 0.09 -4.90 9.04
CA SER A 118 0.01 -4.70 10.49
C SER A 118 0.19 -6.00 11.26
N ASP A 119 0.36 -5.87 12.57
CA ASP A 119 0.36 -6.99 13.48
C ASP A 119 -1.07 -7.27 13.94
N TRP A 120 -1.58 -8.44 13.59
CA TRP A 120 -2.93 -8.88 13.90
C TRP A 120 -3.06 -9.47 15.31
N TYR A 121 -4.25 -9.37 15.86
CA TYR A 121 -4.57 -10.01 17.15
C TYR A 121 -4.77 -11.52 17.03
N GLN A 122 -5.38 -11.98 15.95
CA GLN A 122 -5.79 -13.36 15.73
C GLN A 122 -5.29 -13.88 14.37
N PRO A 123 -5.26 -15.22 14.16
CA PRO A 123 -4.94 -15.79 12.86
C PRO A 123 -5.83 -15.22 11.74
N SER A 124 -5.23 -14.98 10.57
CA SER A 124 -5.89 -14.34 9.43
C SER A 124 -7.05 -15.17 8.86
N ARG A 125 -6.87 -16.48 8.76
CA ARG A 125 -7.84 -17.49 8.29
C ARG A 125 -8.43 -17.26 6.91
N GLY A 126 -7.96 -16.26 6.17
CA GLY A 126 -8.36 -16.02 4.80
C GLY A 126 -7.60 -16.92 3.83
N ASN A 127 -8.23 -17.31 2.74
CA ASN A 127 -7.66 -18.19 1.71
C ASN A 127 -6.97 -19.46 2.25
N GLY A 128 -7.53 -20.06 3.31
CA GLY A 128 -6.98 -21.24 3.95
C GLY A 128 -5.73 -21.02 4.80
N GLN A 129 -5.31 -19.79 5.02
CA GLN A 129 -4.19 -19.45 5.89
C GLN A 129 -4.57 -19.64 7.36
N ASN A 130 -3.61 -20.08 8.16
CA ASN A 130 -3.85 -20.34 9.58
C ASN A 130 -2.71 -19.83 10.46
N TYR A 131 -2.17 -18.65 10.14
CA TYR A 131 -1.15 -17.99 10.95
C TYR A 131 -1.55 -16.55 11.24
N THR A 132 -1.01 -16.00 12.32
CA THR A 132 -1.26 -14.61 12.69
C THR A 132 -0.29 -13.70 11.95
N TYR A 133 -0.82 -12.74 11.21
CA TYR A 133 0.00 -11.74 10.56
C TYR A 133 0.74 -10.88 11.59
N LYS A 134 2.04 -10.71 11.36
CA LYS A 134 2.94 -9.86 12.13
C LYS A 134 3.82 -9.04 11.16
N TRP A 135 3.16 -8.41 10.21
CA TRP A 135 3.84 -7.72 9.10
C TRP A 135 4.61 -6.48 9.55
N GLU A 136 4.09 -5.71 10.51
CA GLU A 136 4.82 -4.57 11.04
C GLU A 136 6.09 -5.04 11.74
N THR A 137 6.01 -6.04 12.60
CA THR A 137 7.19 -6.65 13.23
C THR A 137 8.19 -7.15 12.19
N PHE A 138 7.72 -7.85 11.16
CA PHE A 138 8.60 -8.36 10.12
C PHE A 138 9.31 -7.23 9.35
N LEU A 139 8.58 -6.23 8.87
CA LEU A 139 9.12 -5.17 8.00
C LEU A 139 9.91 -4.10 8.76
N THR A 140 9.75 -4.00 10.07
CA THR A 140 10.42 -2.96 10.86
C THR A 140 11.50 -3.49 11.82
N GLN A 141 11.53 -4.79 12.08
CA GLN A 141 12.48 -5.42 12.99
C GLN A 141 13.25 -6.57 12.34
N GLU A 142 12.54 -7.60 11.85
CA GLU A 142 13.17 -8.84 11.39
C GLU A 142 13.86 -8.66 10.02
N LEU A 143 13.14 -8.16 9.02
CA LEU A 143 13.68 -7.97 7.67
C LEU A 143 14.82 -6.93 7.63
N PRO A 144 14.73 -5.76 8.26
CA PRO A 144 15.83 -4.80 8.26
C PRO A 144 17.10 -5.37 8.91
N ALA A 145 16.97 -6.14 9.99
CA ALA A 145 18.11 -6.80 10.63
C ALA A 145 18.77 -7.82 9.69
N TRP A 146 17.97 -8.62 9.01
CA TRP A 146 18.46 -9.61 8.05
C TRP A 146 19.14 -8.94 6.85
N LEU A 147 18.54 -7.88 6.29
CA LEU A 147 19.06 -7.16 5.14
C LEU A 147 20.38 -6.43 5.46
N GLU A 148 20.47 -5.84 6.65
CA GLU A 148 21.73 -5.19 7.08
C GLU A 148 22.86 -6.23 7.15
N ALA A 149 22.62 -7.36 7.79
CA ALA A 149 23.62 -8.42 7.97
C ALA A 149 24.00 -9.12 6.65
N ASN A 150 23.08 -9.24 5.68
CA ASN A 150 23.28 -10.09 4.51
C ASN A 150 23.38 -9.33 3.20
N ARG A 151 22.94 -8.06 3.14
CA ARG A 151 22.92 -7.25 1.90
C ARG A 151 23.44 -5.83 2.09
N GLY A 152 23.86 -5.45 3.30
CA GLY A 152 24.39 -4.13 3.59
C GLY A 152 23.38 -3.00 3.47
N VAL A 153 22.07 -3.30 3.57
CA VAL A 153 21.01 -2.30 3.57
C VAL A 153 20.87 -1.72 4.97
N SER A 154 20.91 -0.40 5.07
CA SER A 154 20.75 0.30 6.35
C SER A 154 19.38 0.07 6.96
N ARG A 155 19.34 -0.07 8.29
CA ARG A 155 18.07 -0.10 9.03
C ARG A 155 17.37 1.25 9.09
N THR A 156 18.07 2.32 8.78
CA THR A 156 17.58 3.69 8.88
C THR A 156 17.72 4.43 7.56
N GLY A 157 16.93 5.50 7.39
CA GLY A 157 17.06 6.36 6.21
C GLY A 157 16.49 5.74 4.93
N ASN A 158 15.42 4.97 5.03
CA ASN A 158 14.77 4.31 3.90
C ASN A 158 13.46 5.02 3.51
N ALA A 159 12.92 4.61 2.37
CA ALA A 159 11.60 5.01 1.89
C ALA A 159 10.63 3.82 1.93
N VAL A 160 9.36 4.11 2.18
CA VAL A 160 8.25 3.16 2.04
C VAL A 160 7.17 3.74 1.14
N VAL A 161 6.76 2.97 0.15
CA VAL A 161 5.71 3.33 -0.82
C VAL A 161 4.60 2.28 -0.74
N GLY A 162 3.40 2.70 -0.39
CA GLY A 162 2.23 1.83 -0.33
C GLY A 162 1.11 2.32 -1.22
N LEU A 163 0.41 1.39 -1.85
CA LEU A 163 -0.78 1.68 -2.63
C LEU A 163 -2.03 1.09 -1.98
N SER A 164 -3.19 1.73 -2.20
CA SER A 164 -4.48 1.23 -1.72
C SER A 164 -4.43 0.85 -0.23
N MET A 165 -4.63 -0.43 0.13
CA MET A 165 -4.49 -0.97 1.48
C MET A 165 -3.19 -0.53 2.17
N ALA A 166 -2.08 -0.56 1.46
CA ALA A 166 -0.77 -0.22 2.01
C ALA A 166 -0.50 1.29 2.09
N GLY A 167 -1.37 2.13 1.56
CA GLY A 167 -1.21 3.58 1.64
C GLY A 167 -1.25 4.10 3.08
N SER A 168 -2.21 3.64 3.89
CA SER A 168 -2.24 3.96 5.32
C SER A 168 -1.09 3.30 6.08
N ALA A 169 -0.72 2.06 5.72
CA ALA A 169 0.37 1.35 6.36
C ALA A 169 1.71 2.07 6.20
N SER A 170 2.03 2.57 5.00
CA SER A 170 3.27 3.30 4.75
C SER A 170 3.40 4.56 5.64
N LEU A 171 2.31 5.30 5.80
CA LEU A 171 2.28 6.46 6.70
C LEU A 171 2.35 6.05 8.18
N THR A 172 1.69 4.96 8.56
CA THR A 172 1.77 4.41 9.92
C THR A 172 3.21 4.01 10.27
N TYR A 173 3.94 3.43 9.33
CA TYR A 173 5.36 3.12 9.54
C TYR A 173 6.22 4.38 9.75
N ALA A 174 5.98 5.43 8.98
CA ALA A 174 6.68 6.69 9.19
C ALA A 174 6.33 7.36 10.52
N ILE A 175 5.11 7.14 11.04
CA ILE A 175 4.69 7.64 12.35
C ILE A 175 5.44 6.94 13.49
N TYR A 176 5.51 5.61 13.47
CA TYR A 176 6.04 4.81 14.58
C TYR A 176 7.51 4.39 14.41
N HIS A 177 8.04 4.44 13.17
CA HIS A 177 9.40 4.06 12.83
C HIS A 177 10.11 5.16 12.02
N PRO A 178 10.16 6.41 12.53
CA PRO A 178 10.63 7.56 11.76
C PRO A 178 12.11 7.54 11.42
N GLN A 179 12.92 6.77 12.14
CA GLN A 179 14.34 6.59 11.80
C GLN A 179 14.52 5.62 10.64
N GLN A 180 13.67 4.60 10.56
CA GLN A 180 13.70 3.64 9.45
C GLN A 180 13.16 4.28 8.17
N PHE A 181 12.03 4.97 8.25
CA PHE A 181 11.34 5.54 7.11
C PHE A 181 11.28 7.07 7.20
N ILE A 182 12.24 7.72 6.56
CA ILE A 182 12.31 9.19 6.45
C ILE A 182 11.53 9.72 5.24
N TYR A 183 11.06 8.81 4.39
CA TYR A 183 10.19 9.05 3.24
C TYR A 183 9.03 8.05 3.25
N ALA A 184 7.81 8.52 3.13
CA ALA A 184 6.63 7.66 3.05
C ALA A 184 5.66 8.15 1.96
N ALA A 185 5.23 7.24 1.10
CA ALA A 185 4.26 7.55 0.05
C ALA A 185 2.98 6.73 0.21
N SER A 186 1.85 7.40 0.02
CA SER A 186 0.55 6.78 -0.09
C SER A 186 -0.04 7.05 -1.47
N LEU A 187 -0.30 6.00 -2.22
CA LEU A 187 -0.92 6.06 -3.54
C LEU A 187 -2.33 5.50 -3.43
N SER A 188 -3.32 6.37 -3.55
CA SER A 188 -4.74 6.00 -3.44
C SER A 188 -5.08 5.26 -2.14
N GLY A 189 -4.45 5.65 -1.02
CA GLY A 189 -4.64 5.01 0.28
C GLY A 189 -5.90 5.45 1.01
N PHE A 190 -6.40 4.57 1.89
CA PHE A 190 -7.50 4.89 2.82
C PHE A 190 -6.90 5.56 4.07
N LEU A 191 -6.81 6.88 4.08
CA LEU A 191 -6.02 7.61 5.08
C LEU A 191 -6.74 7.88 6.40
N ASN A 192 -7.95 7.36 6.55
CA ASN A 192 -8.81 7.54 7.70
C ASN A 192 -9.57 6.23 8.05
N PRO A 193 -8.84 5.11 8.24
CA PRO A 193 -9.46 3.79 8.36
C PRO A 193 -10.30 3.61 9.64
N SER A 194 -10.12 4.42 10.67
CA SER A 194 -10.87 4.31 11.93
C SER A 194 -12.17 5.11 11.96
N GLU A 195 -12.44 5.95 10.96
CA GLU A 195 -13.52 6.93 11.00
C GLU A 195 -14.78 6.43 10.28
N GLY A 196 -15.93 6.72 10.88
CA GLY A 196 -17.24 6.56 10.27
C GLY A 196 -17.53 5.13 9.78
N TRP A 197 -17.71 4.97 8.48
CA TRP A 197 -18.04 3.68 7.85
C TRP A 197 -16.80 2.88 7.39
N TRP A 198 -15.60 3.44 7.50
CA TRP A 198 -14.39 2.80 6.99
C TRP A 198 -14.11 1.43 7.62
N PRO A 199 -14.24 1.20 8.94
CA PRO A 199 -14.01 -0.13 9.49
C PRO A 199 -14.92 -1.20 8.89
N MET A 200 -16.20 -0.88 8.65
CA MET A 200 -17.14 -1.79 8.01
C MET A 200 -16.77 -2.05 6.54
N LEU A 201 -16.44 -1.00 5.79
CA LEU A 201 -16.07 -1.11 4.37
C LEU A 201 -14.79 -1.91 4.18
N ILE A 202 -13.80 -1.70 5.05
CA ILE A 202 -12.57 -2.48 5.08
C ILE A 202 -12.88 -3.95 5.36
N GLY A 203 -13.71 -4.25 6.36
CA GLY A 203 -14.12 -5.62 6.68
C GLY A 203 -14.81 -6.33 5.52
N LEU A 204 -15.69 -5.63 4.80
CA LEU A 204 -16.34 -6.18 3.59
C LEU A 204 -15.32 -6.45 2.47
N ALA A 205 -14.39 -5.52 2.23
CA ALA A 205 -13.35 -5.69 1.22
C ALA A 205 -12.41 -6.86 1.53
N MET A 206 -12.00 -7.00 2.79
CA MET A 206 -11.15 -8.10 3.25
C MET A 206 -11.86 -9.46 3.14
N ASN A 207 -13.13 -9.51 3.48
CA ASN A 207 -13.94 -10.72 3.34
C ASN A 207 -14.07 -11.14 1.87
N ASP A 208 -14.35 -10.20 0.98
CA ASP A 208 -14.43 -10.45 -0.46
C ASP A 208 -13.08 -10.87 -1.07
N ALA A 209 -11.98 -10.32 -0.59
CA ALA A 209 -10.64 -10.64 -1.09
C ALA A 209 -10.21 -12.08 -0.82
N GLY A 210 -10.75 -12.74 0.22
CA GLY A 210 -10.36 -14.11 0.55
C GLY A 210 -10.93 -14.64 1.86
N GLY A 211 -12.04 -14.08 2.36
CA GLY A 211 -12.67 -14.50 3.61
C GLY A 211 -11.96 -13.98 4.86
N TYR A 212 -11.15 -12.94 4.74
CA TYR A 212 -10.46 -12.34 5.88
C TYR A 212 -11.42 -11.54 6.76
N ASN A 213 -11.14 -11.50 8.07
CA ASN A 213 -11.95 -10.82 9.07
C ASN A 213 -11.18 -9.65 9.69
N ALA A 214 -11.71 -8.44 9.57
CA ALA A 214 -11.11 -7.23 10.13
C ALA A 214 -11.06 -7.24 11.67
N GLU A 215 -11.97 -7.94 12.36
CA GLU A 215 -11.90 -8.10 13.81
C GLU A 215 -10.74 -9.00 14.25
N SER A 216 -10.35 -9.97 13.42
CA SER A 216 -9.13 -10.74 13.65
C SER A 216 -7.87 -9.88 13.52
N MET A 217 -7.93 -8.83 12.71
CA MET A 217 -6.86 -7.86 12.51
C MET A 217 -6.71 -6.94 13.73
N TRP A 218 -7.70 -6.11 14.00
CA TRP A 218 -7.62 -5.01 14.97
C TRP A 218 -8.77 -4.98 15.98
N GLY A 219 -9.50 -6.08 16.14
CA GLY A 219 -10.67 -6.13 17.02
C GLY A 219 -11.88 -5.40 16.43
N PRO A 220 -12.96 -5.24 17.23
CA PRO A 220 -14.12 -4.47 16.82
C PRO A 220 -13.77 -3.02 16.51
N SER A 221 -14.62 -2.31 15.75
CA SER A 221 -14.34 -0.93 15.30
C SER A 221 -14.10 0.09 16.43
N SER A 222 -14.48 -0.26 17.65
CA SER A 222 -14.22 0.52 18.87
C SER A 222 -12.82 0.26 19.48
N ASP A 223 -12.12 -0.76 19.03
CA ASP A 223 -10.80 -1.11 19.56
C ASP A 223 -9.77 -0.02 19.25
N PRO A 224 -8.89 0.34 20.21
CA PRO A 224 -7.85 1.34 20.00
C PRO A 224 -6.88 1.06 18.83
N ALA A 225 -6.73 -0.19 18.41
CA ALA A 225 -5.88 -0.57 17.29
C ALA A 225 -6.29 0.12 15.98
N TRP A 226 -7.59 0.37 15.77
CA TRP A 226 -8.05 1.12 14.61
C TRP A 226 -7.48 2.54 14.57
N LYS A 227 -7.50 3.25 15.71
CA LYS A 227 -6.95 4.60 15.83
C LYS A 227 -5.42 4.59 15.80
N ARG A 228 -4.80 3.57 16.37
CA ARG A 228 -3.33 3.40 16.30
C ARG A 228 -2.87 3.32 14.85
N ASN A 229 -3.59 2.60 14.00
CA ASN A 229 -3.25 2.40 12.59
C ASN A 229 -3.92 3.41 11.64
N ASP A 230 -4.36 4.54 12.16
CA ASP A 230 -4.98 5.62 11.39
C ASP A 230 -4.03 6.82 11.28
N PRO A 231 -3.46 7.08 10.10
CA PRO A 231 -2.51 8.18 9.93
C PRO A 231 -3.15 9.55 10.10
N MET A 232 -4.46 9.69 9.90
CA MET A 232 -5.16 10.96 10.13
C MET A 232 -5.32 11.26 11.61
N VAL A 233 -5.51 10.25 12.44
CA VAL A 233 -5.55 10.39 13.93
C VAL A 233 -4.18 10.76 14.44
N ASN A 234 -3.12 10.21 13.88
CA ASN A 234 -1.74 10.35 14.35
C ASN A 234 -0.93 11.41 13.55
N ILE A 235 -1.61 12.30 12.86
CA ILE A 235 -0.99 13.26 11.92
C ILE A 235 0.00 14.21 12.60
N ASN A 236 -0.26 14.61 13.84
CA ASN A 236 0.64 15.48 14.60
C ASN A 236 2.00 14.82 14.83
N GLN A 237 2.02 13.52 15.10
CA GLN A 237 3.27 12.78 15.25
C GLN A 237 4.02 12.66 13.92
N LEU A 238 3.30 12.40 12.82
CA LEU A 238 3.88 12.39 11.48
C LEU A 238 4.54 13.72 11.12
N VAL A 239 3.86 14.83 11.41
CA VAL A 239 4.39 16.18 11.19
C VAL A 239 5.61 16.44 12.08
N ALA A 240 5.55 16.07 13.37
CA ALA A 240 6.68 16.21 14.30
C ALA A 240 7.91 15.41 13.88
N ASN A 241 7.72 14.24 13.27
CA ASN A 241 8.81 13.42 12.73
C ASN A 241 9.49 14.07 11.51
N ASN A 242 8.86 15.06 10.88
CA ASN A 242 9.32 15.72 9.67
C ASN A 242 9.62 14.75 8.52
N THR A 243 8.93 13.62 8.47
CA THR A 243 9.03 12.66 7.37
C THR A 243 8.62 13.32 6.05
N ARG A 244 9.38 13.09 4.98
CA ARG A 244 8.94 13.47 3.63
C ARG A 244 7.75 12.62 3.25
N VAL A 245 6.60 13.23 2.96
CA VAL A 245 5.41 12.51 2.52
C VAL A 245 5.06 12.82 1.07
N TRP A 246 4.62 11.79 0.34
CA TRP A 246 4.10 11.91 -1.03
C TRP A 246 2.71 11.27 -1.07
N ILE A 247 1.70 12.08 -1.30
CA ILE A 247 0.30 11.64 -1.30
C ILE A 247 -0.27 11.83 -2.68
N TYR A 248 -0.74 10.75 -3.28
CA TYR A 248 -1.41 10.74 -4.58
C TYR A 248 -2.79 10.12 -4.46
N CYS A 249 -3.76 10.71 -5.13
CA CYS A 249 -5.05 10.10 -5.41
C CYS A 249 -5.68 10.81 -6.64
N GLY A 250 -6.12 10.03 -7.61
CA GLY A 250 -6.86 10.56 -8.76
C GLY A 250 -8.32 10.90 -8.42
N THR A 251 -9.04 11.42 -9.40
CA THR A 251 -10.46 11.79 -9.25
C THR A 251 -11.44 10.66 -9.55
N GLY A 252 -10.97 9.55 -10.08
CA GLY A 252 -11.80 8.51 -10.69
C GLY A 252 -12.10 8.74 -12.17
N THR A 253 -11.62 9.84 -12.75
CA THR A 253 -11.77 10.10 -14.20
C THR A 253 -10.71 9.33 -14.96
N PRO A 254 -11.08 8.46 -15.93
CA PRO A 254 -10.11 7.66 -16.68
C PRO A 254 -9.26 8.51 -17.63
N SER A 255 -8.11 7.96 -18.02
CA SER A 255 -7.23 8.46 -19.06
C SER A 255 -6.76 7.34 -19.98
N GLU A 256 -5.78 7.63 -20.83
CA GLU A 256 -5.12 6.63 -21.68
C GLU A 256 -4.47 5.49 -20.88
N LEU A 257 -4.14 5.70 -19.61
CA LEU A 257 -3.58 4.66 -18.73
C LEU A 257 -4.59 3.57 -18.37
N ASP A 258 -5.87 3.80 -18.61
CA ASP A 258 -6.94 2.82 -18.48
C ASP A 258 -7.24 2.07 -19.77
N ALA A 259 -6.48 2.32 -20.84
CA ALA A 259 -6.66 1.64 -22.11
C ALA A 259 -6.57 0.11 -21.95
N GLY A 260 -7.62 -0.60 -22.36
CA GLY A 260 -7.74 -2.04 -22.17
C GLY A 260 -8.51 -2.44 -20.90
N THR A 261 -8.82 -1.52 -20.00
CA THR A 261 -9.72 -1.76 -18.87
C THR A 261 -11.13 -1.30 -19.24
N ALA A 262 -12.11 -2.18 -19.13
CA ALA A 262 -13.48 -1.87 -19.56
C ALA A 262 -14.55 -2.45 -18.61
N GLY A 263 -15.79 -2.04 -18.80
CA GLY A 263 -16.95 -2.59 -18.11
C GLY A 263 -16.94 -2.35 -16.61
N GLN A 264 -17.36 -3.36 -15.85
CA GLN A 264 -17.50 -3.27 -14.39
C GLN A 264 -16.17 -2.97 -13.68
N ASN A 265 -15.06 -3.45 -14.22
CA ASN A 265 -13.74 -3.23 -13.64
C ASN A 265 -13.34 -1.76 -13.68
N LEU A 266 -13.54 -1.10 -14.82
CA LEU A 266 -13.28 0.32 -14.94
C LEU A 266 -14.21 1.14 -14.02
N MET A 267 -15.50 0.83 -14.02
CA MET A 267 -16.48 1.51 -13.15
C MET A 267 -16.11 1.40 -11.67
N ALA A 268 -15.67 0.23 -11.23
CA ALA A 268 -15.25 0.00 -9.86
C ALA A 268 -13.98 0.79 -9.51
N ALA A 269 -12.98 0.81 -10.40
CA ALA A 269 -11.75 1.57 -10.23
C ALA A 269 -12.02 3.08 -10.19
N GLN A 270 -12.92 3.59 -11.03
CA GLN A 270 -13.36 4.99 -11.02
C GLN A 270 -14.03 5.37 -9.70
N PHE A 271 -14.99 4.54 -9.26
CA PHE A 271 -15.73 4.79 -8.03
C PHE A 271 -14.82 4.77 -6.80
N LEU A 272 -13.98 3.75 -6.69
CA LEU A 272 -13.09 3.58 -5.54
C LEU A 272 -12.12 4.75 -5.43
N GLU A 273 -11.51 5.17 -6.53
CA GLU A 273 -10.59 6.29 -6.53
C GLU A 273 -11.29 7.61 -6.13
N GLY A 274 -12.40 7.93 -6.77
CA GLY A 274 -13.18 9.13 -6.44
C GLY A 274 -13.69 9.14 -4.99
N PHE A 275 -14.02 7.98 -4.43
CA PHE A 275 -14.40 7.84 -3.03
C PHE A 275 -13.20 8.04 -2.09
N THR A 276 -12.07 7.47 -2.44
CA THR A 276 -10.83 7.55 -1.67
C THR A 276 -10.23 8.96 -1.66
N LEU A 277 -10.41 9.72 -2.74
CA LEU A 277 -9.89 11.08 -2.88
C LEU A 277 -10.29 11.99 -1.70
N ARG A 278 -11.49 11.83 -1.16
CA ARG A 278 -11.97 12.66 -0.05
C ARG A 278 -11.10 12.52 1.20
N THR A 279 -10.66 11.30 1.52
CA THR A 279 -9.79 11.07 2.68
C THR A 279 -8.40 11.65 2.44
N ASN A 280 -7.91 11.62 1.22
CA ASN A 280 -6.62 12.18 0.83
C ASN A 280 -6.61 13.72 0.87
N ILE A 281 -7.68 14.37 0.41
CA ILE A 281 -7.85 15.82 0.54
C ILE A 281 -7.93 16.22 2.02
N SER A 282 -8.75 15.51 2.81
CA SER A 282 -8.86 15.79 4.25
C SER A 282 -7.53 15.58 4.99
N PHE A 283 -6.75 14.58 4.58
CA PHE A 283 -5.43 14.35 5.12
C PHE A 283 -4.47 15.52 4.82
N ARG A 284 -4.42 15.98 3.57
CA ARG A 284 -3.64 17.18 3.19
C ARG A 284 -4.00 18.39 4.06
N ASP A 285 -5.30 18.66 4.18
CA ASP A 285 -5.78 19.83 4.90
C ASP A 285 -5.42 19.75 6.40
N LYS A 286 -5.57 18.58 7.01
CA LYS A 286 -5.13 18.34 8.39
C LYS A 286 -3.60 18.41 8.55
N TYR A 287 -2.85 17.86 7.59
CA TYR A 287 -1.39 17.90 7.59
C TYR A 287 -0.87 19.35 7.59
N ILE A 288 -1.42 20.19 6.73
CA ILE A 288 -1.10 21.62 6.67
C ILE A 288 -1.52 22.34 7.95
N ALA A 289 -2.73 22.07 8.46
CA ALA A 289 -3.23 22.66 9.69
C ALA A 289 -2.40 22.26 10.92
N ALA A 290 -1.78 21.08 10.91
CA ALA A 290 -0.85 20.62 11.94
C ALA A 290 0.56 21.23 11.81
N GLY A 291 0.80 22.11 10.83
CA GLY A 291 2.10 22.75 10.58
C GLY A 291 3.03 21.93 9.68
N GLY A 292 2.53 20.91 8.99
CA GLY A 292 3.32 20.10 8.07
C GLY A 292 3.76 20.89 6.83
N THR A 293 5.05 20.84 6.52
CA THR A 293 5.66 21.56 5.39
C THR A 293 6.46 20.65 4.46
N ASN A 294 6.63 19.38 4.82
CA ASN A 294 7.46 18.42 4.08
C ASN A 294 6.62 17.42 3.29
N GLY A 295 5.57 17.89 2.63
CA GLY A 295 4.62 17.05 1.89
C GLY A 295 4.49 17.45 0.42
N VAL A 296 4.34 16.45 -0.45
CA VAL A 296 3.85 16.58 -1.82
C VAL A 296 2.44 15.99 -1.86
N PHE A 297 1.51 16.75 -2.40
CA PHE A 297 0.11 16.35 -2.55
C PHE A 297 -0.26 16.46 -4.03
N ASN A 298 -0.44 15.31 -4.68
CA ASN A 298 -0.70 15.21 -6.11
C ASN A 298 -2.10 14.66 -6.34
N PHE A 299 -3.04 15.54 -6.68
CA PHE A 299 -4.44 15.21 -6.97
C PHE A 299 -4.79 15.67 -8.38
N PRO A 300 -4.35 14.94 -9.43
CA PRO A 300 -4.61 15.32 -10.81
C PRO A 300 -6.10 15.17 -11.16
N PRO A 301 -6.58 15.86 -12.20
CA PRO A 301 -7.98 15.80 -12.62
C PRO A 301 -8.40 14.45 -13.21
N GLN A 302 -7.46 13.58 -13.48
CA GLN A 302 -7.65 12.21 -13.96
C GLN A 302 -6.95 11.23 -13.06
N GLY A 303 -7.34 9.96 -13.16
CA GLY A 303 -6.75 8.85 -12.43
C GLY A 303 -7.81 7.96 -11.82
N THR A 304 -7.71 6.66 -12.09
CA THR A 304 -8.53 5.62 -11.49
C THR A 304 -7.71 4.79 -10.50
N HIS A 305 -8.35 3.90 -9.76
CA HIS A 305 -7.68 3.03 -8.79
C HIS A 305 -6.96 1.90 -9.52
N SER A 306 -5.83 2.20 -10.17
CA SER A 306 -5.14 1.26 -11.04
C SER A 306 -3.62 1.43 -11.13
N TRP A 307 -2.95 0.35 -11.54
CA TRP A 307 -1.50 0.23 -11.59
C TRP A 307 -0.80 1.22 -12.52
N GLY A 308 -1.43 1.62 -13.61
CA GLY A 308 -0.85 2.59 -14.54
C GLY A 308 -0.50 3.91 -13.88
N TYR A 309 -1.40 4.40 -13.05
CA TYR A 309 -1.19 5.65 -12.31
C TYR A 309 -0.19 5.49 -11.17
N TRP A 310 -0.26 4.39 -10.42
CA TRP A 310 0.70 4.13 -9.33
C TRP A 310 2.12 3.96 -9.87
N GLY A 311 2.27 3.26 -11.00
CA GLY A 311 3.56 3.16 -11.70
C GLY A 311 4.10 4.51 -12.17
N GLN A 312 3.24 5.37 -12.70
CA GLN A 312 3.61 6.73 -13.08
C GLN A 312 4.08 7.54 -11.85
N GLN A 313 3.37 7.42 -10.71
CA GLN A 313 3.78 8.09 -9.47
C GLN A 313 5.12 7.56 -8.96
N LEU A 314 5.36 6.25 -9.01
CA LEU A 314 6.62 5.66 -8.59
C LEU A 314 7.81 6.21 -9.38
N GLN A 315 7.64 6.43 -10.68
CA GLN A 315 8.65 7.06 -11.52
C GLN A 315 8.84 8.55 -11.20
N GLN A 316 7.75 9.29 -11.02
CA GLN A 316 7.80 10.72 -10.71
C GLN A 316 8.46 11.01 -9.36
N MET A 317 8.22 10.17 -8.34
CA MET A 317 8.79 10.36 -7.01
C MET A 317 10.27 9.92 -6.90
N LYS A 318 10.78 9.12 -7.84
CA LYS A 318 12.16 8.59 -7.78
C LYS A 318 13.22 9.66 -7.54
N PRO A 319 13.26 10.78 -8.28
CA PRO A 319 14.26 11.84 -8.02
C PRO A 319 14.13 12.47 -6.63
N ASP A 320 12.90 12.61 -6.12
CA ASP A 320 12.65 13.13 -4.78
C ASP A 320 13.10 12.14 -3.68
N ILE A 321 12.85 10.85 -3.88
CA ILE A 321 13.37 9.78 -3.00
C ILE A 321 14.90 9.81 -2.99
N GLN A 322 15.54 9.81 -4.16
CA GLN A 322 17.00 9.87 -4.28
C GLN A 322 17.57 11.07 -3.53
N ARG A 323 17.01 12.24 -3.72
CA ARG A 323 17.42 13.47 -3.03
C ARG A 323 17.28 13.35 -1.50
N VAL A 324 16.14 12.84 -1.01
CA VAL A 324 15.86 12.73 0.43
C VAL A 324 16.74 11.68 1.10
N LEU A 325 16.97 10.55 0.43
CA LEU A 325 17.81 9.47 0.96
C LEU A 325 19.31 9.67 0.68
N GLY A 326 19.69 10.73 -0.04
CA GLY A 326 21.09 10.99 -0.39
C GLY A 326 21.67 9.97 -1.38
N ALA A 327 20.82 9.30 -2.17
CA ALA A 327 21.24 8.32 -3.16
C ALA A 327 21.64 8.99 -4.47
N GLN A 328 22.71 8.47 -5.08
CA GLN A 328 23.16 8.90 -6.41
C GLN A 328 23.05 7.73 -7.38
N ALA A 329 22.56 7.99 -8.58
CA ALA A 329 22.56 6.99 -9.63
C ALA A 329 24.01 6.55 -9.93
N SER A 330 24.20 5.26 -10.14
CA SER A 330 25.49 4.74 -10.60
C SER A 330 25.75 5.26 -12.02
N ALA A 331 26.96 5.74 -12.26
CA ALA A 331 27.39 6.26 -13.56
C ALA A 331 27.43 5.15 -14.62
#